data_e73e5f8d06c65bda881e2e18fca5c81f
#
_entry.id   e73e5f8d06c65bda881e2e18fca5c81f
#
_cell.length_a   1.000
_cell.length_b   1.000
_cell.length_c   1.000
_cell.angle_alpha   90.00
_cell.angle_beta   90.00
_cell.angle_gamma   90.00
#
_symmetry.space_group_name_H-M   'P 1'
#
loop_
_entity.id
_entity.type
_entity.pdbx_description
1 polymer ?
#
loop_
_entity_poly.entity_id
_entity_poly.type
_entity_poly.pdbx_seq_one_letter_code
_entity_poly.pdbx_strand_id
1 'polypeptide(L)'
;MIPKWCNDYVGMPFVDRGRDKSGCDCWGLVRLVLHERFNIAVKCFADDYRDAKDGDSISKICVTEKELWSKVDKPKAGDVILLLIKGLPWHIGIVVDPPWMLHVERGADAVMEKYDNLMWRNRIEGFYRYAG
;
A
#
# COMPACT_ATOMS: atom_id res chain seq x y z
N MET A 1 18.20 2.24 -5.76
CA MET A 1 18.27 0.81 -6.16
C MET A 1 17.18 0.01 -5.47
N ILE A 2 16.47 -0.83 -6.22
CA ILE A 2 15.42 -1.67 -5.64
C ILE A 2 16.08 -2.78 -4.80
N PRO A 3 15.71 -2.91 -3.51
CA PRO A 3 16.25 -3.99 -2.69
C PRO A 3 15.86 -5.37 -3.22
N LYS A 4 16.76 -6.33 -3.06
CA LYS A 4 16.53 -7.70 -3.53
C LYS A 4 15.33 -8.37 -2.88
N TRP A 5 15.00 -8.00 -1.64
CA TRP A 5 13.87 -8.61 -0.93
C TRP A 5 12.52 -8.34 -1.62
N CYS A 6 12.45 -7.35 -2.49
CA CYS A 6 11.21 -7.08 -3.25
C CYS A 6 10.80 -8.29 -4.09
N ASN A 7 11.75 -9.11 -4.50
CA ASN A 7 11.47 -10.32 -5.27
C ASN A 7 10.62 -11.34 -4.49
N ASP A 8 10.60 -11.24 -3.16
CA ASP A 8 9.79 -12.12 -2.32
C ASP A 8 8.29 -11.77 -2.40
N TYR A 9 7.96 -10.59 -2.90
CA TYR A 9 6.58 -10.09 -2.96
C TYR A 9 6.06 -9.94 -4.39
N VAL A 10 6.93 -9.62 -5.33
CA VAL A 10 6.54 -9.47 -6.74
C VAL A 10 5.98 -10.80 -7.25
N GLY A 11 4.80 -10.74 -7.90
CA GLY A 11 4.11 -11.93 -8.39
C GLY A 11 3.09 -12.50 -7.40
N MET A 12 3.01 -11.97 -6.18
CA MET A 12 2.00 -12.40 -5.22
C MET A 12 0.61 -12.05 -5.76
N PRO A 13 -0.33 -13.01 -5.81
CA PRO A 13 -1.64 -12.74 -6.37
C PRO A 13 -2.49 -11.83 -5.49
N PHE A 14 -3.40 -11.08 -6.12
CA PHE A 14 -4.41 -10.32 -5.39
C PHE A 14 -5.45 -11.30 -4.81
N VAL A 15 -5.70 -11.19 -3.51
CA VAL A 15 -6.76 -11.95 -2.82
C VAL A 15 -7.52 -10.98 -1.92
N ASP A 16 -8.83 -10.88 -2.09
CA ASP A 16 -9.67 -10.03 -1.24
C ASP A 16 -9.44 -10.36 0.24
N ARG A 17 -9.10 -9.35 1.02
CA ARG A 17 -8.80 -9.45 2.45
C ARG A 17 -7.63 -10.40 2.76
N GLY A 18 -6.81 -10.74 1.76
CA GLY A 18 -5.63 -11.57 1.97
C GLY A 18 -4.60 -10.86 2.83
N ARG A 19 -3.91 -11.63 3.69
CA ARG A 19 -2.99 -11.06 4.68
C ARG A 19 -1.67 -11.83 4.79
N ASP A 20 -1.40 -12.75 3.87
CA ASP A 20 -0.17 -13.52 3.88
C ASP A 20 0.39 -13.71 2.46
N LYS A 21 1.50 -14.44 2.36
CA LYS A 21 2.19 -14.60 1.07
C LYS A 21 1.44 -15.45 0.05
N SER A 22 0.36 -16.12 0.43
CA SER A 22 -0.49 -16.83 -0.54
C SER A 22 -1.34 -15.86 -1.36
N GLY A 23 -1.50 -14.64 -0.89
CA GLY A 23 -2.19 -13.57 -1.59
C GLY A 23 -2.62 -12.47 -0.65
N CYS A 24 -2.64 -11.24 -1.15
CA CYS A 24 -3.02 -10.05 -0.37
C CYS A 24 -3.86 -9.11 -1.22
N ASP A 25 -4.68 -8.30 -0.56
CA ASP A 25 -5.20 -7.09 -1.18
C ASP A 25 -4.19 -5.95 -0.97
N CYS A 26 -4.53 -4.73 -1.40
CA CYS A 26 -3.58 -3.62 -1.34
C CYS A 26 -3.14 -3.31 0.09
N TRP A 27 -4.06 -3.27 1.05
CA TRP A 27 -3.71 -3.04 2.46
C TRP A 27 -2.94 -4.22 3.04
N GLY A 28 -3.36 -5.44 2.71
CA GLY A 28 -2.67 -6.65 3.19
C GLY A 28 -1.21 -6.70 2.79
N LEU A 29 -0.91 -6.32 1.55
CA LEU A 29 0.46 -6.28 1.07
C LEU A 29 1.28 -5.22 1.82
N VAL A 30 0.74 -4.02 1.97
CA VAL A 30 1.41 -2.94 2.72
C VAL A 30 1.69 -3.39 4.16
N ARG A 31 0.69 -3.96 4.81
CA ARG A 31 0.82 -4.45 6.18
C ARG A 31 1.90 -5.52 6.32
N LEU A 32 1.90 -6.47 5.39
CA LEU A 32 2.86 -7.57 5.40
C LEU A 32 4.30 -7.06 5.25
N VAL A 33 4.53 -6.17 4.29
CA VAL A 33 5.86 -5.60 4.03
C VAL A 33 6.32 -4.75 5.22
N LEU A 34 5.44 -3.91 5.76
CA LEU A 34 5.77 -3.10 6.94
C LEU A 34 6.21 -3.99 8.10
N HIS A 35 5.47 -5.08 8.33
CA HIS A 35 5.82 -6.01 9.42
C HIS A 35 7.14 -6.74 9.16
N GLU A 36 7.29 -7.30 7.98
CA GLU A 36 8.44 -8.17 7.69
C GLU A 36 9.73 -7.42 7.40
N ARG A 37 9.65 -6.24 6.79
CA ARG A 37 10.84 -5.53 6.31
C ARG A 37 11.15 -4.26 7.06
N PHE A 38 10.18 -3.68 7.76
CA PHE A 38 10.36 -2.43 8.48
C PHE A 38 10.06 -2.55 9.97
N ASN A 39 9.69 -3.75 10.42
CA ASN A 39 9.38 -4.04 11.83
C ASN A 39 8.28 -3.11 12.38
N ILE A 40 7.32 -2.79 11.54
CA ILE A 40 6.17 -1.95 11.89
C ILE A 40 4.91 -2.81 11.89
N ALA A 41 4.23 -2.91 13.04
CA ALA A 41 2.98 -3.65 13.16
C ALA A 41 1.80 -2.67 13.07
N VAL A 42 0.93 -2.86 12.07
CA VAL A 42 -0.28 -2.07 11.90
C VAL A 42 -1.50 -2.98 11.93
N LYS A 43 -2.68 -2.40 12.17
CA LYS A 43 -3.91 -3.18 12.27
C LYS A 43 -4.24 -3.90 10.97
N CYS A 44 -4.83 -5.09 11.11
CA CYS A 44 -5.15 -5.94 9.98
C CYS A 44 -6.33 -5.42 9.15
N PHE A 45 -7.41 -4.98 9.79
CA PHE A 45 -8.65 -4.50 9.15
C PHE A 45 -9.32 -5.51 8.21
N ALA A 46 -8.92 -6.80 8.25
CA ALA A 46 -9.48 -7.79 7.32
C ALA A 46 -11.00 -7.95 7.44
N ASP A 47 -11.54 -7.72 8.64
CA ASP A 47 -12.97 -7.86 8.91
C ASP A 47 -13.72 -6.53 8.79
N ASP A 48 -13.04 -5.43 8.44
CA ASP A 48 -13.62 -4.08 8.42
C ASP A 48 -14.16 -3.69 7.04
N TYR A 49 -13.94 -4.52 6.03
CA TYR A 49 -14.48 -4.31 4.70
C TYR A 49 -14.72 -5.66 4.01
N ARG A 50 -15.63 -5.64 3.03
CA ARG A 50 -16.08 -6.88 2.36
C ARG A 50 -15.07 -7.37 1.33
N ASP A 51 -14.57 -6.46 0.50
CA ASP A 51 -13.61 -6.78 -0.56
C ASP A 51 -12.93 -5.49 -1.05
N ALA A 52 -12.03 -5.63 -2.01
CA ALA A 52 -11.27 -4.50 -2.54
C ALA A 52 -12.13 -3.53 -3.36
N LYS A 53 -13.37 -3.87 -3.65
CA LYS A 53 -14.31 -2.94 -4.31
C LYS A 53 -14.89 -1.94 -3.31
N ASP A 54 -14.77 -2.23 -2.02
CA ASP A 54 -15.23 -1.32 -0.96
C ASP A 54 -14.15 -0.27 -0.72
N GLY A 55 -13.98 0.63 -1.70
CA GLY A 55 -12.97 1.68 -1.64
C GLY A 55 -13.16 2.64 -0.47
N ASP A 56 -14.40 2.82 -0.02
CA ASP A 56 -14.67 3.65 1.16
C ASP A 56 -14.00 3.08 2.41
N SER A 57 -13.82 1.77 2.49
CA SER A 57 -13.14 1.15 3.63
C SER A 57 -11.66 1.49 3.66
N ILE A 58 -11.00 1.61 2.51
CA ILE A 58 -9.60 2.05 2.45
C ILE A 58 -9.49 3.48 2.96
N SER A 59 -10.40 4.37 2.55
CA SER A 59 -10.45 5.73 3.05
C SER A 59 -10.67 5.77 4.56
N LYS A 60 -11.55 4.92 5.09
CA LYS A 60 -11.84 4.83 6.52
C LYS A 60 -10.63 4.35 7.31
N ILE A 61 -9.88 3.39 6.79
CA ILE A 61 -8.64 2.93 7.42
C ILE A 61 -7.68 4.10 7.59
N CYS A 62 -7.51 4.90 6.55
CA CYS A 62 -6.63 6.07 6.59
C CYS A 62 -7.10 7.11 7.62
N VAL A 63 -8.41 7.36 7.70
CA VAL A 63 -8.98 8.30 8.66
C VAL A 63 -8.82 7.77 10.09
N THR A 64 -9.12 6.50 10.32
CA THR A 64 -9.03 5.87 11.64
C THR A 64 -7.60 5.89 12.18
N GLU A 65 -6.62 5.70 11.32
CA GLU A 65 -5.22 5.60 11.71
C GLU A 65 -4.47 6.94 11.61
N LYS A 66 -5.13 8.04 11.22
CA LYS A 66 -4.46 9.30 10.90
C LYS A 66 -3.58 9.84 12.03
N GLU A 67 -3.91 9.55 13.29
CA GLU A 67 -3.11 10.01 14.42
C GLU A 67 -1.79 9.27 14.54
N LEU A 68 -1.70 8.07 13.94
CA LEU A 68 -0.50 7.24 13.93
C LEU A 68 0.34 7.47 12.69
N TRP A 69 -0.16 8.24 11.73
CA TRP A 69 0.51 8.50 10.46
C TRP A 69 0.67 9.99 10.24
N SER A 70 1.84 10.40 9.76
CA SER A 70 2.12 11.79 9.40
C SER A 70 2.29 11.92 7.90
N LYS A 71 1.60 12.89 7.30
CA LYS A 71 1.79 13.18 5.89
C LYS A 71 3.18 13.79 5.67
N VAL A 72 3.90 13.32 4.65
CA VAL A 72 5.26 13.76 4.36
C VAL A 72 5.37 14.22 2.91
N ASP A 73 6.25 15.18 2.67
CA ASP A 73 6.48 15.72 1.33
C ASP A 73 7.54 14.93 0.56
N LYS A 74 8.52 14.40 1.29
CA LYS A 74 9.63 13.65 0.69
C LYS A 74 9.58 12.21 1.20
N PRO A 75 9.01 11.29 0.42
CA PRO A 75 8.88 9.92 0.87
C PRO A 75 10.23 9.21 0.94
N LYS A 76 10.29 8.22 1.82
CA LYS A 76 11.43 7.31 1.94
C LYS A 76 10.92 5.88 2.05
N ALA A 77 11.83 4.92 2.00
CA ALA A 77 11.48 3.50 2.15
C ALA A 77 10.68 3.28 3.43
N GLY A 78 9.57 2.54 3.32
CA GLY A 78 8.67 2.27 4.43
C GLY A 78 7.49 3.23 4.56
N ASP A 79 7.51 4.35 3.83
CA ASP A 79 6.35 5.22 3.77
C ASP A 79 5.26 4.58 2.89
N VAL A 80 4.00 4.91 3.15
CA VAL A 80 2.91 4.45 2.31
C VAL A 80 2.47 5.55 1.37
N ILE A 81 1.96 5.14 0.20
CA ILE A 81 1.44 6.06 -0.80
C ILE A 81 -0.04 5.79 -0.99
N LEU A 82 -0.87 6.83 -0.89
CA LEU A 82 -2.29 6.76 -1.23
C LEU A 82 -2.49 7.21 -2.65
N LEU A 83 -3.21 6.40 -3.41
CA LEU A 83 -3.42 6.61 -4.82
C LEU A 83 -4.91 6.79 -5.11
N LEU A 84 -5.21 7.68 -6.05
CA LEU A 84 -6.59 7.98 -6.43
C LEU A 84 -7.06 7.00 -7.50
N ILE A 85 -8.23 6.41 -7.25
CA ILE A 85 -8.96 5.60 -8.22
C ILE A 85 -10.28 6.32 -8.44
N LYS A 86 -10.54 6.77 -9.67
CA LYS A 86 -11.73 7.58 -9.99
C LYS A 86 -11.84 8.82 -9.10
N GLY A 87 -10.69 9.42 -8.78
CA GLY A 87 -10.62 10.63 -7.97
C GLY A 87 -10.74 10.41 -6.46
N LEU A 88 -10.80 9.16 -6.00
CA LEU A 88 -10.98 8.82 -4.57
C LEU A 88 -9.78 8.04 -4.05
N PRO A 89 -9.38 8.21 -2.77
CA PRO A 89 -8.21 7.52 -2.21
C PRO A 89 -8.51 6.06 -1.88
N TRP A 90 -8.68 5.26 -2.91
CA TRP A 90 -9.13 3.87 -2.81
C TRP A 90 -8.01 2.84 -2.99
N HIS A 91 -6.78 3.28 -3.19
CA HIS A 91 -5.67 2.36 -3.42
C HIS A 91 -4.46 2.80 -2.60
N ILE A 92 -3.67 1.83 -2.14
CA ILE A 92 -2.51 2.09 -1.30
C ILE A 92 -1.36 1.19 -1.76
N GLY A 93 -0.15 1.74 -1.69
CA GLY A 93 1.09 1.01 -1.93
C GLY A 93 2.11 1.34 -0.88
N ILE A 94 3.28 0.71 -0.96
CA ILE A 94 4.38 1.01 -0.07
C ILE A 94 5.58 1.50 -0.88
N VAL A 95 6.19 2.59 -0.43
CA VAL A 95 7.40 3.13 -1.04
C VAL A 95 8.57 2.24 -0.63
N VAL A 96 9.30 1.73 -1.62
CA VAL A 96 10.44 0.85 -1.38
C VAL A 96 11.75 1.61 -1.56
N ASP A 97 11.87 2.32 -2.66
CA ASP A 97 13.02 3.17 -2.97
C ASP A 97 12.52 4.23 -3.93
N PRO A 98 12.33 5.47 -3.50
CA PRO A 98 11.73 6.48 -4.36
C PRO A 98 12.43 6.56 -5.73
N PRO A 99 11.68 6.57 -6.85
CA PRO A 99 10.23 6.66 -6.96
C PRO A 99 9.50 5.31 -7.09
N TRP A 100 10.08 4.23 -6.59
CA TRP A 100 9.53 2.89 -6.72
C TRP A 100 8.57 2.57 -5.58
N MET A 101 7.40 2.04 -5.93
CA MET A 101 6.43 1.50 -4.99
C MET A 101 6.16 0.04 -5.28
N LEU A 102 5.78 -0.69 -4.25
CA LEU A 102 5.28 -2.06 -4.34
C LEU A 102 3.80 -2.03 -4.04
N HIS A 103 2.99 -2.53 -4.95
CA HIS A 103 1.53 -2.53 -4.77
C HIS A 103 0.89 -3.69 -5.52
N VAL A 104 -0.38 -3.97 -5.19
CA VAL A 104 -1.16 -5.02 -5.86
C VAL A 104 -2.58 -4.50 -6.11
N GLU A 105 -3.06 -4.71 -7.33
CA GLU A 105 -4.41 -4.32 -7.74
C GLU A 105 -5.26 -5.56 -8.01
N ARG A 106 -6.60 -5.40 -7.86
CA ARG A 106 -7.54 -6.47 -8.18
C ARG A 106 -7.31 -6.96 -9.62
N GLY A 107 -7.23 -8.27 -9.78
CA GLY A 107 -7.04 -8.89 -11.09
C GLY A 107 -5.61 -8.93 -11.58
N ALA A 108 -4.66 -8.54 -10.74
CA ALA A 108 -3.24 -8.52 -11.09
C ALA A 108 -2.40 -9.07 -9.94
N ASP A 109 -1.13 -9.27 -10.20
CA ASP A 109 -0.17 -9.68 -9.18
C ASP A 109 0.58 -8.46 -8.66
N ALA A 110 1.18 -8.59 -7.48
CA ALA A 110 2.00 -7.53 -6.91
C ALA A 110 3.16 -7.18 -7.83
N VAL A 111 3.41 -5.90 -8.01
CA VAL A 111 4.46 -5.40 -8.90
C VAL A 111 5.21 -4.23 -8.26
N MET A 112 6.45 -4.06 -8.71
CA MET A 112 7.21 -2.84 -8.49
C MET A 112 6.92 -1.89 -9.64
N GLU A 113 6.55 -0.67 -9.31
CA GLU A 113 6.20 0.34 -10.33
C GLU A 113 6.61 1.71 -9.86
N LYS A 114 7.03 2.57 -10.79
CA LYS A 114 7.35 3.96 -10.45
C LYS A 114 6.06 4.74 -10.27
N TYR A 115 5.90 5.41 -9.13
CA TYR A 115 4.70 6.21 -8.88
C TYR A 115 4.69 7.53 -9.65
N ASP A 116 5.83 7.94 -10.22
CA ASP A 116 5.93 9.14 -11.04
C ASP A 116 5.74 8.87 -12.54
N ASN A 117 5.29 7.66 -12.91
CA ASN A 117 5.00 7.34 -14.31
C ASN A 117 3.72 8.03 -14.79
N LEU A 118 3.44 7.92 -16.10
CA LEU A 118 2.28 8.57 -16.71
C LEU A 118 0.95 8.13 -16.10
N MET A 119 0.87 6.88 -15.65
CA MET A 119 -0.36 6.33 -15.10
C MET A 119 -0.66 6.88 -13.70
N TRP A 120 0.36 7.03 -12.85
CA TRP A 120 0.16 7.31 -11.44
C TRP A 120 0.48 8.74 -11.01
N ARG A 121 1.40 9.43 -11.70
CA ARG A 121 1.92 10.73 -11.22
C ARG A 121 0.85 11.78 -10.89
N ASN A 122 -0.31 11.73 -11.56
CA ASN A 122 -1.41 12.65 -11.32
C ASN A 122 -2.50 12.05 -10.42
N ARG A 123 -2.25 10.87 -9.84
CA ARG A 123 -3.19 10.16 -8.98
C ARG A 123 -2.67 9.94 -7.58
N ILE A 124 -1.63 10.66 -7.18
CA ILE A 124 -1.06 10.55 -5.84
C ILE A 124 -1.83 11.48 -4.91
N GLU A 125 -2.51 10.92 -3.91
CA GLU A 125 -3.16 11.71 -2.87
C GLU A 125 -2.13 12.22 -1.88
N GLY A 126 -1.19 11.38 -1.49
CA GLY A 126 -0.12 11.76 -0.58
C GLY A 126 0.72 10.59 -0.13
N PHE A 127 1.77 10.92 0.61
CA PHE A 127 2.67 9.97 1.24
C PHE A 127 2.54 10.09 2.75
N TYR A 128 2.57 8.97 3.46
CA TYR A 128 2.35 8.96 4.91
C TYR A 128 3.38 8.08 5.59
N ARG A 129 3.88 8.56 6.74
CA ARG A 129 4.89 7.85 7.54
C ARG A 129 4.30 7.44 8.88
N TYR A 130 4.50 6.19 9.24
CA TYR A 130 4.01 5.67 10.50
C TYR A 130 4.81 6.25 11.66
N ALA A 131 4.13 6.76 12.68
CA ALA A 131 4.72 7.38 13.86
C ALA A 131 4.24 6.72 15.16
N GLY A 132 3.47 5.66 15.04
CA GLY A 132 2.92 4.93 16.19
C GLY A 132 3.92 4.06 16.95
#